data_9f1892ea3d1067761e0452cd3962f5ab
#
_entry.id   9f1892ea3d1067761e0452cd3962f5ab
#
_cell.length_a   1.000
_cell.length_b   1.000
_cell.length_c   1.000
_cell.angle_alpha   90.00
_cell.angle_beta   90.00
_cell.angle_gamma   90.00
#
_symmetry.space_group_name_H-M   'P 1'
#
loop_
_entity.id
_entity.type
_entity.pdbx_description
1 polymer ?
#
loop_
_entity_poly.entity_id
_entity_poly.type
_entity_poly.pdbx_seq_one_letter_code
_entity_poly.pdbx_strand_id
1 'polypeptide(L)'
;MSTALSQDHALWKPQANPWMIAVSVMLGTFMEVLDTSIANVALPHIAGSMSITPDDATWVLTSYLISNAVVLTAAGWLSRTFGRKRFLLTCISIFAIASVLAGAAPNFPFLIFALVIQGAGGGALQPSAQAILLESFPVEKRGQAMAFYTFGVICAPVIGPTLGGWITDSFSWRWVFYINIPVAMVAFLMVQTYVEDPPYIRHAVKTKLDTVGFILLSVWIAALQIMLDKGQDADWFGAVWVRWFAAIAVLGFLAFIVWELTSDAPLVNLRVLKNRNLLIGTILIFIVGIVLYATTALLPLFLQTIMGYSALDSGLAVSPRGIGSVIGILVIGRLTNLIDNRFLMISALLALAYSSFLLGHVDPEIGKFSVTWPIIINGFATSMLFIPLTTTAVGTLRNDQMGNATSIYNLMRNIGGAFGISVTTALLSRESQSSQNMLVSHTTQLNPVFNTRVNHLQGMFATHAPAVTAHQQAFALIYQSLVQQAGVMAYVFNFRLMAVLVLCCIPFVFFLKIPSHRIKPVNVH
;
A
#
# COMPACT_ATOMS: atom_id res chain seq x y z
N MET A 1 32.66 -1.00 -31.22
CA MET A 1 32.51 -1.49 -29.84
C MET A 1 31.15 -1.17 -29.20
N SER A 2 30.46 -0.08 -29.56
CA SER A 2 29.15 0.31 -28.97
C SER A 2 27.95 -0.49 -29.50
N THR A 3 27.98 -0.99 -30.73
CA THR A 3 26.91 -1.76 -31.36
C THR A 3 26.85 -3.23 -30.88
N ALA A 4 27.97 -3.86 -30.54
CA ALA A 4 28.01 -5.21 -29.98
C ALA A 4 27.45 -5.27 -28.56
N LEU A 5 27.75 -4.25 -27.71
CA LEU A 5 27.19 -4.14 -26.35
C LEU A 5 25.69 -3.94 -26.35
N SER A 6 25.11 -3.28 -27.37
CA SER A 6 23.67 -3.06 -27.46
C SER A 6 22.86 -4.31 -27.82
N GLN A 7 23.47 -5.27 -28.53
CA GLN A 7 22.84 -6.54 -28.87
C GLN A 7 22.88 -7.54 -27.71
N ASP A 8 23.95 -7.57 -26.90
CA ASP A 8 24.04 -8.43 -25.71
C ASP A 8 22.99 -8.08 -24.63
N HIS A 9 22.56 -6.81 -24.54
CA HIS A 9 21.51 -6.40 -23.60
C HIS A 9 20.12 -6.95 -23.91
N ALA A 10 19.83 -7.22 -25.19
CA ALA A 10 18.53 -7.71 -25.64
C ALA A 10 18.40 -9.23 -25.57
N LEU A 11 19.53 -9.96 -25.48
CA LEU A 11 19.60 -11.41 -25.63
C LEU A 11 19.91 -12.17 -24.33
N TRP A 12 20.19 -11.47 -23.21
CA TRP A 12 20.50 -12.16 -21.96
C TRP A 12 19.27 -12.92 -21.41
N LYS A 13 19.50 -14.19 -21.11
CA LYS A 13 18.53 -15.06 -20.43
C LYS A 13 19.20 -15.67 -19.21
N PRO A 14 18.50 -15.80 -18.06
CA PRO A 14 19.05 -16.51 -16.91
C PRO A 14 19.27 -17.99 -17.24
N GLN A 15 20.31 -18.60 -16.67
CA GLN A 15 20.55 -20.03 -16.77
C GLN A 15 19.55 -20.82 -15.90
N ALA A 16 19.17 -20.25 -14.76
CA ALA A 16 18.19 -20.83 -13.87
C ALA A 16 16.77 -20.75 -14.45
N ASN A 17 15.90 -21.66 -14.00
CA ASN A 17 14.49 -21.62 -14.38
C ASN A 17 13.83 -20.29 -13.92
N PRO A 18 13.25 -19.49 -14.83
CA PRO A 18 12.64 -18.19 -14.49
C PRO A 18 11.56 -18.29 -13.41
N TRP A 19 10.82 -19.39 -13.33
CA TRP A 19 9.81 -19.58 -12.29
C TRP A 19 10.43 -19.77 -10.90
N MET A 20 11.59 -20.40 -10.79
CA MET A 20 12.31 -20.50 -9.51
C MET A 20 12.84 -19.14 -9.08
N ILE A 21 13.28 -18.32 -10.04
CA ILE A 21 13.62 -16.91 -9.77
C ILE A 21 12.37 -16.16 -9.26
N ALA A 22 11.22 -16.35 -9.91
CA ALA A 22 9.96 -15.72 -9.51
C ALA A 22 9.57 -16.07 -8.06
N VAL A 23 9.62 -17.34 -7.68
CA VAL A 23 9.35 -17.77 -6.29
C VAL A 23 10.33 -17.13 -5.32
N SER A 24 11.64 -17.12 -5.67
CA SER A 24 12.69 -16.59 -4.81
C SER A 24 12.47 -15.11 -4.45
N VAL A 25 12.18 -14.28 -5.45
CA VAL A 25 11.99 -12.83 -5.24
C VAL A 25 10.60 -12.51 -4.66
N MET A 26 9.58 -13.32 -4.99
CA MET A 26 8.24 -13.18 -4.42
C MET A 26 8.25 -13.43 -2.91
N LEU A 27 8.98 -14.45 -2.42
CA LEU A 27 9.07 -14.75 -0.99
C LEU A 27 9.62 -13.58 -0.18
N GLY A 28 10.65 -12.88 -0.67
CA GLY A 28 11.18 -11.69 -0.02
C GLY A 28 10.14 -10.57 0.08
N THR A 29 9.41 -10.31 -1.00
CA THR A 29 8.36 -9.29 -1.02
C THR A 29 7.15 -9.71 -0.18
N PHE A 30 6.75 -10.97 -0.26
CA PHE A 30 5.68 -11.53 0.59
C PHE A 30 5.97 -11.31 2.07
N MET A 31 7.21 -11.61 2.50
CA MET A 31 7.65 -11.41 3.88
C MET A 31 7.53 -9.94 4.32
N GLU A 32 8.00 -9.00 3.47
CA GLU A 32 7.91 -7.55 3.75
C GLU A 32 6.46 -7.08 3.93
N VAL A 33 5.57 -7.48 3.03
CA VAL A 33 4.16 -7.07 3.07
C VAL A 33 3.41 -7.76 4.21
N LEU A 34 3.76 -9.00 4.52
CA LEU A 34 3.21 -9.75 5.64
C LEU A 34 3.60 -9.09 6.97
N ASP A 35 4.87 -8.73 7.14
CA ASP A 35 5.39 -8.07 8.34
C ASP A 35 4.61 -6.79 8.69
N THR A 36 4.43 -5.90 7.72
CA THR A 36 3.65 -4.66 7.92
C THR A 36 2.20 -4.92 8.26
N SER A 37 1.60 -5.95 7.66
CA SER A 37 0.21 -6.32 7.91
C SER A 37 0.00 -6.92 9.30
N ILE A 38 0.91 -7.78 9.75
CA ILE A 38 0.87 -8.41 11.07
C ILE A 38 1.18 -7.37 12.17
N ALA A 39 2.20 -6.52 11.96
CA ALA A 39 2.61 -5.51 12.91
C ALA A 39 1.47 -4.52 13.24
N ASN A 40 0.63 -4.20 12.27
CA ASN A 40 -0.53 -3.33 12.46
C ASN A 40 -1.53 -3.88 13.49
N VAL A 41 -1.76 -5.19 13.50
CA VAL A 41 -2.65 -5.87 14.47
C VAL A 41 -2.02 -5.93 15.86
N ALA A 42 -0.69 -5.98 15.94
CA ALA A 42 0.05 -6.08 17.20
C ALA A 42 0.17 -4.74 17.96
N LEU A 43 -0.14 -3.60 17.35
CA LEU A 43 0.04 -2.26 17.95
C LEU A 43 -0.57 -2.10 19.35
N PRO A 44 -1.81 -2.52 19.63
CA PRO A 44 -2.38 -2.40 20.98
C PRO A 44 -1.61 -3.21 22.03
N HIS A 45 -1.13 -4.41 21.66
CA HIS A 45 -0.34 -5.28 22.55
C HIS A 45 1.05 -4.70 22.79
N ILE A 46 1.67 -4.07 21.79
CA ILE A 46 2.95 -3.35 21.93
C ILE A 46 2.76 -2.16 22.85
N ALA A 47 1.71 -1.34 22.66
CA ALA A 47 1.40 -0.19 23.52
C ALA A 47 1.27 -0.60 24.99
N GLY A 48 0.46 -1.63 25.27
CA GLY A 48 0.27 -2.15 26.64
C GLY A 48 1.55 -2.70 27.25
N SER A 49 2.33 -3.51 26.51
CA SER A 49 3.54 -4.14 27.04
C SER A 49 4.71 -3.18 27.22
N MET A 50 4.79 -2.11 26.43
CA MET A 50 5.84 -1.08 26.51
C MET A 50 5.43 0.12 27.37
N SER A 51 4.21 0.12 27.93
CA SER A 51 3.65 1.20 28.76
C SER A 51 3.67 2.55 28.04
N ILE A 52 3.30 2.57 26.77
CA ILE A 52 3.21 3.75 25.92
C ILE A 52 1.76 4.01 25.50
N THR A 53 1.48 5.23 25.03
CA THR A 53 0.15 5.56 24.49
C THR A 53 -0.11 4.84 23.16
N PRO A 54 -1.38 4.58 22.79
CA PRO A 54 -1.72 4.05 21.47
C PRO A 54 -1.19 4.94 20.32
N ASP A 55 -1.18 6.26 20.52
CA ASP A 55 -0.65 7.22 19.54
C ASP A 55 0.86 7.08 19.36
N ASP A 56 1.62 6.86 20.46
CA ASP A 56 3.05 6.57 20.36
C ASP A 56 3.31 5.25 19.66
N ALA A 57 2.47 4.23 19.87
CA ALA A 57 2.65 2.94 19.23
C ALA A 57 2.58 3.01 17.69
N THR A 58 1.91 4.00 17.12
CA THR A 58 1.89 4.20 15.66
C THR A 58 3.27 4.48 15.08
N TRP A 59 4.24 5.00 15.88
CA TRP A 59 5.62 5.16 15.45
C TRP A 59 6.30 3.83 15.04
N VAL A 60 5.77 2.70 15.48
CA VAL A 60 6.20 1.36 15.01
C VAL A 60 6.07 1.25 13.50
N LEU A 61 4.93 1.66 12.95
CA LEU A 61 4.70 1.64 11.49
C LEU A 61 5.38 2.82 10.80
N THR A 62 5.25 4.03 11.36
CA THR A 62 5.76 5.26 10.76
C THR A 62 7.27 5.20 10.56
N SER A 63 8.04 4.77 11.57
CA SER A 63 9.50 4.68 11.47
C SER A 63 9.96 3.67 10.42
N TYR A 64 9.29 2.52 10.34
CA TYR A 64 9.50 1.53 9.30
C TYR A 64 9.21 2.08 7.91
N LEU A 65 8.05 2.71 7.71
CA LEU A 65 7.61 3.24 6.42
C LEU A 65 8.50 4.36 5.90
N ILE A 66 8.98 5.26 6.76
CA ILE A 66 9.94 6.31 6.40
C ILE A 66 11.22 5.69 5.85
N SER A 67 11.82 4.79 6.61
CA SER A 67 13.07 4.14 6.21
C SER A 67 12.90 3.30 4.94
N ASN A 68 11.79 2.57 4.84
CA ASN A 68 11.40 1.81 3.66
C ASN A 68 11.31 2.71 2.42
N ALA A 69 10.61 3.84 2.49
CA ALA A 69 10.43 4.76 1.36
C ALA A 69 11.76 5.37 0.87
N VAL A 70 12.67 5.71 1.79
CA VAL A 70 14.00 6.23 1.45
C VAL A 70 14.80 5.19 0.66
N VAL A 71 14.92 3.96 1.18
CA VAL A 71 15.71 2.91 0.51
C VAL A 71 15.04 2.42 -0.77
N LEU A 72 13.70 2.33 -0.79
CA LEU A 72 12.92 2.00 -1.98
C LEU A 72 13.29 2.91 -3.15
N THR A 73 13.43 4.20 -2.89
CA THR A 73 13.74 5.19 -3.93
C THR A 73 15.18 5.05 -4.42
N ALA A 74 16.11 4.76 -3.52
CA ALA A 74 17.53 4.54 -3.85
C ALA A 74 17.81 3.15 -4.43
N ALA A 75 16.85 2.22 -4.38
CA ALA A 75 17.03 0.81 -4.75
C ALA A 75 17.55 0.63 -6.19
N GLY A 76 17.12 1.48 -7.13
CA GLY A 76 17.59 1.45 -8.51
C GLY A 76 19.08 1.71 -8.65
N TRP A 77 19.62 2.69 -7.91
CA TRP A 77 21.04 2.99 -7.86
C TRP A 77 21.83 1.92 -7.10
N LEU A 78 21.34 1.53 -5.91
CA LEU A 78 21.97 0.54 -5.06
C LEU A 78 22.11 -0.83 -5.78
N SER A 79 21.06 -1.28 -6.43
CA SER A 79 21.06 -2.56 -7.17
C SER A 79 21.99 -2.53 -8.38
N ARG A 80 22.17 -1.37 -9.02
CA ARG A 80 23.12 -1.20 -10.13
C ARG A 80 24.57 -1.19 -9.64
N THR A 81 24.83 -0.54 -8.49
CA THR A 81 26.18 -0.37 -7.94
C THR A 81 26.74 -1.64 -7.31
N PHE A 82 25.92 -2.35 -6.53
CA PHE A 82 26.34 -3.55 -5.79
C PHE A 82 26.04 -4.85 -6.52
N GLY A 83 25.27 -4.81 -7.61
CA GLY A 83 24.69 -5.98 -8.28
C GLY A 83 23.35 -6.35 -7.66
N ARG A 84 22.42 -6.85 -8.49
CA ARG A 84 21.05 -7.15 -8.06
C ARG A 84 20.98 -8.26 -7.04
N LYS A 85 21.70 -9.36 -7.30
CA LYS A 85 21.76 -10.53 -6.42
C LYS A 85 22.31 -10.15 -5.04
N ARG A 86 23.51 -9.54 -5.01
CA ARG A 86 24.15 -9.17 -3.75
C ARG A 86 23.33 -8.18 -2.97
N PHE A 87 22.78 -7.16 -3.63
CA PHE A 87 21.95 -6.16 -3.01
C PHE A 87 20.68 -6.79 -2.40
N LEU A 88 19.98 -7.65 -3.15
CA LEU A 88 18.77 -8.32 -2.66
C LEU A 88 19.09 -9.23 -1.45
N LEU A 89 20.18 -10.01 -1.49
CA LEU A 89 20.63 -10.82 -0.36
C LEU A 89 20.96 -9.98 0.87
N THR A 90 21.62 -8.83 0.69
CA THR A 90 21.91 -7.89 1.79
C THR A 90 20.61 -7.34 2.39
N CYS A 91 19.64 -6.97 1.57
CA CYS A 91 18.34 -6.47 2.02
C CYS A 91 17.56 -7.52 2.84
N ILE A 92 17.50 -8.77 2.35
CA ILE A 92 16.88 -9.88 3.10
C ILE A 92 17.60 -10.11 4.43
N SER A 93 18.94 -10.08 4.45
CA SER A 93 19.74 -10.28 5.66
C SER A 93 19.51 -9.15 6.68
N ILE A 94 19.55 -7.88 6.24
CA ILE A 94 19.27 -6.72 7.10
C ILE A 94 17.86 -6.82 7.69
N PHE A 95 16.87 -7.15 6.85
CA PHE A 95 15.49 -7.32 7.28
C PHE A 95 15.35 -8.41 8.35
N ALA A 96 15.95 -9.59 8.13
CA ALA A 96 15.91 -10.71 9.06
C ALA A 96 16.60 -10.38 10.40
N ILE A 97 17.80 -9.79 10.37
CA ILE A 97 18.53 -9.39 11.56
C ILE A 97 17.74 -8.33 12.34
N ALA A 98 17.21 -7.33 11.67
CA ALA A 98 16.40 -6.29 12.29
C ALA A 98 15.09 -6.84 12.88
N SER A 99 14.48 -7.85 12.26
CA SER A 99 13.32 -8.58 12.82
C SER A 99 13.69 -9.27 14.14
N VAL A 100 14.87 -9.90 14.23
CA VAL A 100 15.35 -10.47 15.51
C VAL A 100 15.51 -9.39 16.56
N LEU A 101 16.12 -8.26 16.21
CA LEU A 101 16.32 -7.13 17.13
C LEU A 101 14.98 -6.54 17.59
N ALA A 102 14.00 -6.39 16.69
CA ALA A 102 12.67 -5.88 17.02
C ALA A 102 11.92 -6.83 17.97
N GLY A 103 11.96 -8.14 17.71
CA GLY A 103 11.38 -9.14 18.61
C GLY A 103 12.06 -9.21 19.99
N ALA A 104 13.36 -8.94 20.05
CA ALA A 104 14.14 -8.92 21.29
C ALA A 104 14.15 -7.55 22.00
N ALA A 105 13.43 -6.54 21.47
CA ALA A 105 13.50 -5.16 21.98
C ALA A 105 13.15 -5.07 23.48
N PRO A 106 14.05 -4.50 24.32
CA PRO A 106 13.82 -4.34 25.75
C PRO A 106 12.97 -3.10 26.07
N ASN A 107 12.96 -2.10 25.20
CA ASN A 107 12.24 -0.84 25.36
C ASN A 107 11.81 -0.27 23.99
N PHE A 108 10.92 0.72 24.04
CA PHE A 108 10.34 1.32 22.85
C PHE A 108 11.36 2.03 21.94
N PRO A 109 12.31 2.86 22.43
CA PRO A 109 13.33 3.46 21.55
C PRO A 109 14.18 2.44 20.79
N PHE A 110 14.52 1.32 21.42
CA PHE A 110 15.25 0.23 20.76
C PHE A 110 14.39 -0.45 19.69
N LEU A 111 13.10 -0.63 19.95
CA LEU A 111 12.16 -1.16 18.96
C LEU A 111 12.11 -0.24 17.73
N ILE A 112 11.96 1.07 17.91
CA ILE A 112 11.98 2.04 16.80
C ILE A 112 13.30 1.98 16.03
N PHE A 113 14.44 1.92 16.71
CA PHE A 113 15.74 1.76 16.06
C PHE A 113 15.81 0.50 15.19
N ALA A 114 15.36 -0.64 15.73
CA ALA A 114 15.31 -1.90 14.98
C ALA A 114 14.40 -1.81 13.76
N LEU A 115 13.24 -1.15 13.88
CA LEU A 115 12.27 -0.96 12.79
C LEU A 115 12.79 -0.02 11.68
N VAL A 116 13.57 1.00 12.03
CA VAL A 116 14.27 1.82 11.01
C VAL A 116 15.22 0.97 10.19
N ILE A 117 16.00 0.08 10.83
CA ILE A 117 16.90 -0.84 10.13
C ILE A 117 16.11 -1.85 9.30
N GLN A 118 15.00 -2.37 9.85
CA GLN A 118 14.14 -3.32 9.15
C GLN A 118 13.51 -2.68 7.90
N GLY A 119 13.00 -1.44 8.00
CA GLY A 119 12.47 -0.68 6.89
C GLY A 119 13.51 -0.43 5.80
N ALA A 120 14.77 -0.14 6.18
CA ALA A 120 15.87 -0.03 5.23
C ALA A 120 16.13 -1.35 4.47
N GLY A 121 16.03 -2.50 5.14
CA GLY A 121 16.12 -3.81 4.50
C GLY A 121 14.93 -4.10 3.60
N GLY A 122 13.70 -3.77 4.04
CA GLY A 122 12.45 -4.03 3.32
C GLY A 122 12.30 -3.21 2.05
N GLY A 123 12.64 -1.91 2.08
CA GLY A 123 12.29 -0.96 1.03
C GLY A 123 12.77 -1.31 -0.38
N ALA A 124 13.84 -2.07 -0.51
CA ALA A 124 14.35 -2.48 -1.81
C ALA A 124 13.75 -3.79 -2.34
N LEU A 125 13.04 -4.56 -1.52
CA LEU A 125 12.57 -5.91 -1.89
C LEU A 125 11.58 -5.85 -3.06
N GLN A 126 10.57 -4.97 -2.98
CA GLN A 126 9.55 -4.85 -4.03
C GLN A 126 10.11 -4.37 -5.39
N PRO A 127 10.81 -3.22 -5.47
CA PRO A 127 11.31 -2.74 -6.76
C PRO A 127 12.37 -3.67 -7.36
N SER A 128 13.21 -4.30 -6.53
CA SER A 128 14.20 -5.27 -6.99
C SER A 128 13.54 -6.54 -7.51
N ALA A 129 12.54 -7.08 -6.82
CA ALA A 129 11.79 -8.24 -7.26
C ALA A 129 11.11 -8.00 -8.62
N GLN A 130 10.42 -6.87 -8.78
CA GLN A 130 9.77 -6.51 -10.04
C GLN A 130 10.78 -6.35 -11.19
N ALA A 131 11.92 -5.68 -10.93
CA ALA A 131 12.96 -5.51 -11.93
C ALA A 131 13.56 -6.86 -12.38
N ILE A 132 13.91 -7.75 -11.42
CA ILE A 132 14.45 -9.07 -11.70
C ILE A 132 13.44 -9.91 -12.50
N LEU A 133 12.16 -9.89 -12.14
CA LEU A 133 11.11 -10.60 -12.86
C LEU A 133 10.99 -10.13 -14.32
N LEU A 134 10.86 -8.82 -14.52
CA LEU A 134 10.69 -8.23 -15.85
C LEU A 134 11.89 -8.48 -16.77
N GLU A 135 13.09 -8.69 -16.21
CA GLU A 135 14.29 -9.02 -16.96
C GLU A 135 14.45 -10.53 -17.20
N SER A 136 14.05 -11.36 -16.24
CA SER A 136 14.20 -12.82 -16.32
C SER A 136 13.19 -13.47 -17.26
N PHE A 137 12.08 -12.80 -17.57
CA PHE A 137 11.03 -13.34 -18.43
C PHE A 137 11.00 -12.65 -19.81
N PRO A 138 10.77 -13.42 -20.90
CA PRO A 138 10.52 -12.84 -22.20
C PRO A 138 9.25 -11.97 -22.18
N VAL A 139 9.18 -10.98 -23.08
CA VAL A 139 8.12 -9.95 -23.09
C VAL A 139 6.72 -10.57 -23.05
N GLU A 140 6.51 -11.67 -23.78
CA GLU A 140 5.23 -12.38 -23.88
C GLU A 140 4.78 -13.01 -22.56
N LYS A 141 5.73 -13.35 -21.67
CA LYS A 141 5.47 -14.01 -20.38
C LYS A 141 5.54 -13.06 -19.17
N ARG A 142 5.93 -11.80 -19.38
CA ARG A 142 6.04 -10.80 -18.28
C ARG A 142 4.73 -10.61 -17.53
N GLY A 143 3.60 -10.62 -18.24
CA GLY A 143 2.26 -10.54 -17.62
C GLY A 143 1.99 -11.71 -16.68
N GLN A 144 2.36 -12.93 -17.04
CA GLN A 144 2.20 -14.12 -16.19
C GLN A 144 3.13 -14.06 -14.96
N ALA A 145 4.39 -13.63 -15.15
CA ALA A 145 5.34 -13.47 -14.05
C ALA A 145 4.86 -12.41 -13.04
N MET A 146 4.36 -11.28 -13.53
CA MET A 146 3.79 -10.22 -12.69
C MET A 146 2.48 -10.67 -12.01
N ALA A 147 1.67 -11.50 -12.67
CA ALA A 147 0.49 -12.10 -12.06
C ALA A 147 0.86 -12.98 -10.86
N PHE A 148 1.87 -13.84 -11.02
CA PHE A 148 2.38 -14.68 -9.94
C PHE A 148 2.95 -13.86 -8.78
N TYR A 149 3.74 -12.83 -9.08
CA TYR A 149 4.27 -11.90 -8.09
C TYR A 149 3.14 -11.18 -7.32
N THR A 150 2.16 -10.66 -8.06
CA THR A 150 1.02 -9.93 -7.49
C THR A 150 0.18 -10.83 -6.57
N PHE A 151 0.04 -12.12 -6.91
CA PHE A 151 -0.61 -13.10 -6.04
C PHE A 151 0.05 -13.15 -4.66
N GLY A 152 1.38 -13.28 -4.59
CA GLY A 152 2.11 -13.28 -3.31
C GLY A 152 1.91 -11.99 -2.52
N VAL A 153 2.04 -10.83 -3.19
CA VAL A 153 1.86 -9.50 -2.55
C VAL A 153 0.45 -9.30 -2.00
N ILE A 154 -0.59 -9.80 -2.67
CA ILE A 154 -1.99 -9.64 -2.23
C ILE A 154 -2.36 -10.67 -1.14
N CYS A 155 -1.80 -11.86 -1.18
CA CYS A 155 -2.06 -12.87 -0.14
C CYS A 155 -1.55 -12.43 1.24
N ALA A 156 -0.46 -11.68 1.30
CA ALA A 156 0.14 -11.26 2.55
C ALA A 156 -0.80 -10.40 3.43
N PRO A 157 -1.43 -9.32 2.95
CA PRO A 157 -2.39 -8.55 3.74
C PRO A 157 -3.67 -9.31 4.11
N VAL A 158 -4.01 -10.35 3.36
CA VAL A 158 -5.20 -11.19 3.66
C VAL A 158 -4.91 -12.14 4.82
N ILE A 159 -3.73 -12.74 4.83
CA ILE A 159 -3.30 -13.69 5.86
C ILE A 159 -2.84 -12.95 7.12
N GLY A 160 -2.22 -11.79 6.96
CA GLY A 160 -1.54 -11.03 8.00
C GLY A 160 -2.40 -10.77 9.25
N PRO A 161 -3.59 -10.18 9.15
CA PRO A 161 -4.40 -9.88 10.32
C PRO A 161 -4.82 -11.12 11.11
N THR A 162 -5.20 -12.20 10.43
CA THR A 162 -5.59 -13.45 11.07
C THR A 162 -4.40 -14.12 11.78
N LEU A 163 -3.27 -14.17 11.09
CA LEU A 163 -2.03 -14.75 11.63
C LEU A 163 -1.47 -13.89 12.76
N GLY A 164 -1.49 -12.56 12.60
CA GLY A 164 -1.05 -11.61 13.62
C GLY A 164 -1.88 -11.66 14.89
N GLY A 165 -3.21 -11.67 14.76
CA GLY A 165 -4.13 -11.85 15.89
C GLY A 165 -3.89 -13.16 16.62
N TRP A 166 -3.82 -14.28 15.90
CA TRP A 166 -3.53 -15.58 16.50
C TRP A 166 -2.18 -15.62 17.25
N ILE A 167 -1.14 -15.05 16.66
CA ILE A 167 0.20 -15.00 17.28
C ILE A 167 0.19 -14.13 18.53
N THR A 168 -0.40 -12.94 18.49
CA THR A 168 -0.43 -12.01 19.62
C THR A 168 -1.26 -12.53 20.78
N ASP A 169 -2.37 -13.17 20.49
CA ASP A 169 -3.29 -13.73 21.51
C ASP A 169 -2.74 -15.02 22.13
N SER A 170 -2.10 -15.91 21.32
CA SER A 170 -1.64 -17.21 21.76
C SER A 170 -0.24 -17.23 22.37
N PHE A 171 0.63 -16.30 21.96
CA PHE A 171 2.03 -16.28 22.38
C PHE A 171 2.43 -14.90 22.94
N SER A 172 2.95 -14.03 22.07
CA SER A 172 3.39 -12.67 22.39
C SER A 172 3.53 -11.86 21.10
N TRP A 173 3.32 -10.55 21.17
CA TRP A 173 3.57 -9.65 20.04
C TRP A 173 4.99 -9.75 19.46
N ARG A 174 5.98 -10.19 20.25
CA ARG A 174 7.37 -10.38 19.78
C ARG A 174 7.49 -11.42 18.67
N TRP A 175 6.65 -12.44 18.69
CA TRP A 175 6.64 -13.49 17.67
C TRP A 175 6.18 -13.00 16.29
N VAL A 176 5.50 -11.85 16.24
CA VAL A 176 5.15 -11.17 15.00
C VAL A 176 6.40 -10.86 14.16
N PHE A 177 7.50 -10.52 14.80
CA PHE A 177 8.78 -10.28 14.15
C PHE A 177 9.55 -11.58 13.89
N TYR A 178 9.54 -12.53 14.81
CA TYR A 178 10.28 -13.79 14.64
C TYR A 178 9.75 -14.67 13.50
N ILE A 179 8.50 -14.56 13.12
CA ILE A 179 7.91 -15.31 11.99
C ILE A 179 8.60 -14.99 10.65
N ASN A 180 9.22 -13.82 10.53
CA ASN A 180 9.96 -13.43 9.34
C ASN A 180 11.24 -14.25 9.13
N ILE A 181 11.82 -14.80 10.20
CA ILE A 181 13.13 -15.47 10.14
C ILE A 181 13.11 -16.71 9.24
N PRO A 182 12.21 -17.70 9.42
CA PRO A 182 12.18 -18.87 8.57
C PRO A 182 11.89 -18.51 7.10
N VAL A 183 11.02 -17.52 6.85
CA VAL A 183 10.71 -17.06 5.49
C VAL A 183 11.93 -16.39 4.86
N ALA A 184 12.63 -15.54 5.62
CA ALA A 184 13.87 -14.89 5.18
C ALA A 184 14.97 -15.89 4.85
N MET A 185 15.14 -16.94 5.67
CA MET A 185 16.13 -18.01 5.41
C MET A 185 15.85 -18.73 4.10
N VAL A 186 14.60 -19.12 3.87
CA VAL A 186 14.21 -19.77 2.61
C VAL A 186 14.40 -18.82 1.42
N ALA A 187 13.94 -17.57 1.54
CA ALA A 187 14.12 -16.56 0.50
C ALA A 187 15.61 -16.31 0.19
N PHE A 188 16.45 -16.19 1.22
CA PHE A 188 17.89 -16.00 1.08
C PHE A 188 18.54 -17.16 0.31
N LEU A 189 18.29 -18.39 0.72
CA LEU A 189 18.85 -19.59 0.07
C LEU A 189 18.38 -19.71 -1.39
N MET A 190 17.11 -19.43 -1.66
CA MET A 190 16.58 -19.47 -3.03
C MET A 190 17.16 -18.35 -3.89
N VAL A 191 17.27 -17.12 -3.39
CA VAL A 191 17.90 -16.00 -4.11
C VAL A 191 19.37 -16.30 -4.38
N GLN A 192 20.08 -16.86 -3.40
CA GLN A 192 21.49 -17.25 -3.56
C GLN A 192 21.68 -18.30 -4.66
N THR A 193 20.74 -19.22 -4.80
CA THR A 193 20.83 -20.34 -5.75
C THR A 193 20.38 -19.96 -7.15
N TYR A 194 19.26 -19.26 -7.28
CA TYR A 194 18.58 -19.08 -8.56
C TYR A 194 18.72 -17.69 -9.18
N VAL A 195 18.96 -16.63 -8.39
CA VAL A 195 19.09 -15.28 -8.95
C VAL A 195 20.52 -15.07 -9.47
N GLU A 196 20.61 -14.52 -10.68
CA GLU A 196 21.88 -14.22 -11.35
C GLU A 196 21.95 -12.73 -11.73
N ASP A 197 23.17 -12.18 -11.69
CA ASP A 197 23.40 -10.80 -12.14
C ASP A 197 23.62 -10.78 -13.66
N PRO A 198 22.83 -10.01 -14.42
CA PRO A 198 23.05 -9.80 -15.85
C PRO A 198 24.45 -9.24 -16.15
N PRO A 199 25.07 -9.57 -17.30
CA PRO A 199 26.41 -9.10 -17.65
C PRO A 199 26.55 -7.58 -17.67
N TYR A 200 25.52 -6.86 -18.11
CA TYR A 200 25.51 -5.40 -18.16
C TYR A 200 25.53 -4.74 -16.78
N ILE A 201 25.11 -5.41 -15.72
CA ILE A 201 25.22 -4.94 -14.33
C ILE A 201 26.62 -5.24 -13.79
N ARG A 202 27.19 -6.43 -14.11
CA ARG A 202 28.54 -6.79 -13.65
C ARG A 202 29.63 -5.85 -14.20
N HIS A 203 29.43 -5.31 -15.40
CA HIS A 203 30.36 -4.40 -16.07
C HIS A 203 29.92 -2.93 -15.95
N ALA A 204 28.88 -2.60 -15.16
CA ALA A 204 28.45 -1.23 -14.97
C ALA A 204 29.56 -0.42 -14.29
N VAL A 205 29.82 0.78 -14.83
CA VAL A 205 30.74 1.73 -14.19
C VAL A 205 30.18 2.11 -12.83
N LYS A 206 30.96 1.87 -11.78
CA LYS A 206 30.58 2.26 -10.41
C LYS A 206 30.53 3.77 -10.34
N THR A 207 29.34 4.33 -10.22
CA THR A 207 29.14 5.75 -9.97
C THR A 207 29.31 6.05 -8.47
N LYS A 208 29.92 7.21 -8.16
CA LYS A 208 29.99 7.67 -6.76
C LYS A 208 28.57 7.86 -6.21
N LEU A 209 28.40 7.62 -4.90
CA LEU A 209 27.15 7.89 -4.24
C LEU A 209 26.83 9.39 -4.32
N ASP A 210 25.67 9.73 -4.81
CA ASP A 210 25.13 11.09 -4.72
C ASP A 210 24.62 11.33 -3.29
N THR A 211 25.55 11.73 -2.42
CA THR A 211 25.26 11.96 -0.99
C THR A 211 24.25 13.10 -0.82
N VAL A 212 24.33 14.13 -1.65
CA VAL A 212 23.43 15.29 -1.56
C VAL A 212 22.01 14.87 -1.98
N GLY A 213 21.88 14.17 -3.12
CA GLY A 213 20.60 13.63 -3.57
C GLY A 213 19.99 12.68 -2.52
N PHE A 214 20.81 11.82 -1.89
CA PHE A 214 20.34 10.91 -0.84
C PHE A 214 19.85 11.64 0.42
N ILE A 215 20.55 12.67 0.88
CA ILE A 215 20.13 13.48 2.04
C ILE A 215 18.83 14.25 1.71
N LEU A 216 18.78 14.93 0.57
CA LEU A 216 17.58 15.64 0.15
C LEU A 216 16.37 14.71 0.06
N LEU A 217 16.56 13.53 -0.56
CA LEU A 217 15.54 12.49 -0.64
C LEU A 217 15.04 12.08 0.74
N SER A 218 15.96 11.76 1.64
CA SER A 218 15.62 11.29 2.99
C SER A 218 14.86 12.34 3.78
N VAL A 219 15.30 13.60 3.70
CA VAL A 219 14.70 14.70 4.46
C VAL A 219 13.27 15.00 3.99
N TRP A 220 13.05 15.14 2.68
CA TRP A 220 11.70 15.48 2.21
C TRP A 220 10.71 14.32 2.37
N ILE A 221 11.14 13.06 2.15
CA ILE A 221 10.28 11.89 2.36
C ILE A 221 9.92 11.74 3.84
N ALA A 222 10.92 11.85 4.74
CA ALA A 222 10.66 11.76 6.17
C ALA A 222 9.73 12.87 6.65
N ALA A 223 9.97 14.12 6.21
CA ALA A 223 9.12 15.25 6.56
C ALA A 223 7.68 15.06 6.04
N LEU A 224 7.52 14.62 4.79
CA LEU A 224 6.21 14.35 4.21
C LEU A 224 5.48 13.23 4.96
N GLN A 225 6.17 12.12 5.25
CA GLN A 225 5.57 10.97 5.89
C GLN A 225 5.12 11.30 7.33
N ILE A 226 5.97 11.98 8.11
CA ILE A 226 5.62 12.41 9.48
C ILE A 226 4.44 13.38 9.44
N MET A 227 4.45 14.34 8.52
CA MET A 227 3.34 15.28 8.36
C MET A 227 2.03 14.57 8.02
N LEU A 228 2.05 13.61 7.11
CA LEU A 228 0.86 12.88 6.68
C LEU A 228 0.32 11.96 7.78
N ASP A 229 1.20 11.31 8.52
CA ASP A 229 0.84 10.32 9.53
C ASP A 229 0.35 10.96 10.84
N LYS A 230 1.02 12.04 11.27
CA LYS A 230 0.74 12.73 12.54
C LYS A 230 -0.02 14.04 12.41
N GLY A 231 -0.23 14.53 11.20
CA GLY A 231 -0.88 15.82 10.96
C GLY A 231 -2.33 15.84 11.45
N GLN A 232 -3.05 14.73 11.34
CA GLN A 232 -4.43 14.61 11.80
C GLN A 232 -4.53 14.78 13.32
N ASP A 233 -3.65 14.14 14.09
CA ASP A 233 -3.63 14.19 15.55
C ASP A 233 -3.33 15.59 16.08
N ALA A 234 -2.66 16.42 15.28
CA ALA A 234 -2.22 17.77 15.62
C ALA A 234 -3.07 18.89 14.98
N ASP A 235 -4.29 18.59 14.52
CA ASP A 235 -5.15 19.56 13.81
C ASP A 235 -4.45 20.22 12.60
N TRP A 236 -3.66 19.43 11.89
CA TRP A 236 -2.98 19.84 10.64
C TRP A 236 -2.21 21.17 10.78
N PHE A 237 -2.48 22.13 9.91
CA PHE A 237 -1.78 23.41 9.87
C PHE A 237 -2.07 24.31 11.08
N GLY A 238 -2.92 23.92 12.02
CA GLY A 238 -3.05 24.56 13.33
C GLY A 238 -1.77 24.46 14.15
N ALA A 239 -1.11 23.30 14.12
CA ALA A 239 0.15 23.10 14.81
C ALA A 239 1.35 23.71 14.06
N VAL A 240 2.23 24.40 14.81
CA VAL A 240 3.43 25.05 14.24
C VAL A 240 4.38 24.03 13.63
N TRP A 241 4.59 22.89 14.28
CA TRP A 241 5.51 21.86 13.78
C TRP A 241 5.04 21.24 12.46
N VAL A 242 3.74 21.04 12.25
CA VAL A 242 3.18 20.53 10.98
C VAL A 242 3.49 21.50 9.83
N ARG A 243 3.37 22.81 10.08
CA ARG A 243 3.74 23.84 9.10
C ARG A 243 5.21 23.77 8.69
N TRP A 244 6.09 23.53 9.68
CA TRP A 244 7.53 23.36 9.39
C TRP A 244 7.80 22.09 8.61
N PHE A 245 7.19 20.96 8.98
CA PHE A 245 7.34 19.71 8.23
C PHE A 245 6.78 19.82 6.82
N ALA A 246 5.66 20.52 6.62
CA ALA A 246 5.11 20.81 5.30
C ALA A 246 6.10 21.65 4.45
N ALA A 247 6.65 22.72 5.03
CA ALA A 247 7.65 23.54 4.36
C ALA A 247 8.91 22.75 3.99
N ILE A 248 9.45 21.94 4.92
CA ILE A 248 10.60 21.07 4.67
C ILE A 248 10.28 20.04 3.58
N ALA A 249 9.11 19.43 3.59
CA ALA A 249 8.69 18.47 2.58
C ALA A 249 8.63 19.12 1.19
N VAL A 250 7.99 20.28 1.06
CA VAL A 250 7.84 20.97 -0.24
C VAL A 250 9.19 21.51 -0.73
N LEU A 251 9.92 22.25 0.11
CA LEU A 251 11.22 22.83 -0.28
C LEU A 251 12.27 21.74 -0.54
N GLY A 252 12.29 20.70 0.30
CA GLY A 252 13.17 19.54 0.11
C GLY A 252 12.85 18.78 -1.17
N PHE A 253 11.58 18.60 -1.52
CA PHE A 253 11.15 17.98 -2.77
C PHE A 253 11.57 18.80 -4.00
N LEU A 254 11.38 20.12 -3.96
CA LEU A 254 11.81 21.01 -5.05
C LEU A 254 13.33 21.01 -5.20
N ALA A 255 14.07 21.12 -4.10
CA ALA A 255 15.52 21.03 -4.09
C ALA A 255 16.01 19.67 -4.62
N PHE A 256 15.37 18.58 -4.24
CA PHE A 256 15.65 17.24 -4.74
C PHE A 256 15.46 17.14 -6.26
N ILE A 257 14.32 17.62 -6.79
CA ILE A 257 14.07 17.62 -8.25
C ILE A 257 15.15 18.42 -8.98
N VAL A 258 15.45 19.63 -8.52
CA VAL A 258 16.47 20.48 -9.16
C VAL A 258 17.82 19.77 -9.14
N TRP A 259 18.21 19.17 -8.00
CA TRP A 259 19.46 18.45 -7.86
C TRP A 259 19.56 17.25 -8.80
N GLU A 260 18.54 16.39 -8.82
CA GLU A 260 18.51 15.17 -9.66
C GLU A 260 18.49 15.47 -11.17
N LEU A 261 17.94 16.62 -11.57
CA LEU A 261 17.95 17.05 -12.97
C LEU A 261 19.29 17.69 -13.39
N THR A 262 20.02 18.29 -12.46
CA THR A 262 21.29 18.99 -12.74
C THR A 262 22.51 18.10 -12.48
N SER A 263 22.42 17.11 -11.61
CA SER A 263 23.50 16.18 -11.29
C SER A 263 23.90 15.32 -12.51
N ASP A 264 25.23 15.11 -12.67
CA ASP A 264 25.78 14.22 -13.70
C ASP A 264 25.59 12.73 -13.36
N ALA A 265 25.54 12.39 -12.06
CA ALA A 265 25.35 11.04 -11.58
C ALA A 265 24.22 10.98 -10.53
N PRO A 266 22.96 11.22 -10.94
CA PRO A 266 21.84 11.32 -10.04
C PRO A 266 21.56 9.99 -9.35
N LEU A 267 21.10 10.05 -8.08
CA LEU A 267 20.65 8.88 -7.31
C LEU A 267 19.40 8.26 -7.98
N VAL A 268 18.46 9.12 -8.33
CA VAL A 268 17.21 8.75 -9.02
C VAL A 268 17.17 9.43 -10.37
N ASN A 269 17.38 8.69 -11.43
CA ASN A 269 17.37 9.27 -12.76
C ASN A 269 15.95 9.66 -13.19
N LEU A 270 15.51 10.87 -12.82
CA LEU A 270 14.20 11.41 -13.19
C LEU A 270 14.02 11.60 -14.71
N ARG A 271 15.13 11.61 -15.48
CA ARG A 271 15.07 11.71 -16.96
C ARG A 271 14.34 10.51 -17.60
N VAL A 272 14.23 9.38 -16.88
CA VAL A 272 13.45 8.21 -17.33
C VAL A 272 11.95 8.55 -17.46
N LEU A 273 11.43 9.52 -16.70
CA LEU A 273 10.05 10.03 -16.79
C LEU A 273 9.75 10.76 -18.12
N LYS A 274 10.77 11.06 -18.96
CA LYS A 274 10.54 11.47 -20.35
C LYS A 274 9.83 10.39 -21.17
N ASN A 275 9.91 9.12 -20.73
CA ASN A 275 9.08 8.07 -21.31
C ASN A 275 7.62 8.29 -20.90
N ARG A 276 6.78 8.52 -21.91
CA ARG A 276 5.35 8.84 -21.73
C ARG A 276 4.60 7.76 -20.96
N ASN A 277 4.90 6.49 -21.21
CA ASN A 277 4.22 5.39 -20.54
C ASN A 277 4.60 5.31 -19.05
N LEU A 278 5.87 5.52 -18.74
CA LEU A 278 6.29 5.55 -17.34
C LEU A 278 5.67 6.74 -16.61
N LEU A 279 5.69 7.94 -17.20
CA LEU A 279 5.11 9.14 -16.58
C LEU A 279 3.62 8.93 -16.27
N ILE A 280 2.83 8.51 -17.27
CA ILE A 280 1.39 8.30 -17.10
C ILE A 280 1.13 7.14 -16.14
N GLY A 281 1.87 6.05 -16.27
CA GLY A 281 1.78 4.90 -15.35
C GLY A 281 2.08 5.28 -13.91
N THR A 282 3.04 6.19 -13.68
CA THR A 282 3.42 6.71 -12.37
C THR A 282 2.32 7.59 -11.76
N ILE A 283 1.66 8.43 -12.58
CA ILE A 283 0.50 9.22 -12.13
C ILE A 283 -0.68 8.29 -11.78
N LEU A 284 -0.97 7.33 -12.64
CA LEU A 284 -2.05 6.37 -12.42
C LEU A 284 -1.83 5.54 -11.16
N ILE A 285 -0.62 5.02 -10.95
CA ILE A 285 -0.33 4.21 -9.76
C ILE A 285 -0.36 5.03 -8.47
N PHE A 286 -0.04 6.33 -8.51
CA PHE A 286 -0.20 7.23 -7.38
C PHE A 286 -1.69 7.32 -6.98
N ILE A 287 -2.59 7.58 -7.92
CA ILE A 287 -4.04 7.68 -7.65
C ILE A 287 -4.61 6.33 -7.22
N VAL A 288 -4.20 5.25 -7.89
CA VAL A 288 -4.57 3.88 -7.49
C VAL A 288 -4.05 3.54 -6.09
N GLY A 289 -2.86 4.00 -5.74
CA GLY A 289 -2.29 3.90 -4.41
C GLY A 289 -3.17 4.58 -3.36
N ILE A 290 -3.64 5.82 -3.63
CA ILE A 290 -4.59 6.53 -2.76
C ILE A 290 -5.79 5.62 -2.45
N VAL A 291 -6.47 5.14 -3.48
CA VAL A 291 -7.72 4.36 -3.33
C VAL A 291 -7.47 3.01 -2.66
N LEU A 292 -6.39 2.32 -3.06
CA LEU A 292 -6.05 1.00 -2.54
C LEU A 292 -5.80 1.03 -1.03
N TYR A 293 -4.91 1.91 -0.59
CA TYR A 293 -4.50 1.98 0.82
C TYR A 293 -5.59 2.62 1.69
N ALA A 294 -6.28 3.64 1.19
CA ALA A 294 -7.43 4.23 1.87
C ALA A 294 -8.55 3.20 2.10
N THR A 295 -8.92 2.42 1.07
CA THR A 295 -9.93 1.35 1.23
C THR A 295 -9.46 0.28 2.22
N THR A 296 -8.17 -0.07 2.18
CA THR A 296 -7.60 -1.09 3.07
C THR A 296 -7.60 -0.63 4.53
N ALA A 297 -7.43 0.66 4.80
CA ALA A 297 -7.47 1.23 6.14
C ALA A 297 -8.92 1.48 6.62
N LEU A 298 -9.77 2.10 5.79
CA LEU A 298 -11.12 2.50 6.19
C LEU A 298 -12.07 1.32 6.37
N LEU A 299 -11.94 0.27 5.57
CA LEU A 299 -12.91 -0.83 5.59
C LEU A 299 -12.91 -1.61 6.91
N PRO A 300 -11.76 -2.07 7.46
CA PRO A 300 -11.73 -2.69 8.78
C PRO A 300 -12.20 -1.74 9.89
N LEU A 301 -11.83 -0.45 9.79
CA LEU A 301 -12.24 0.56 10.76
C LEU A 301 -13.77 0.74 10.75
N PHE A 302 -14.40 0.81 9.58
CA PHE A 302 -15.86 0.85 9.43
C PHE A 302 -16.54 -0.36 10.08
N LEU A 303 -16.04 -1.57 9.80
CA LEU A 303 -16.60 -2.81 10.34
C LEU A 303 -16.50 -2.86 11.87
N GLN A 304 -15.39 -2.39 12.46
CA GLN A 304 -15.18 -2.41 13.90
C GLN A 304 -15.92 -1.29 14.62
N THR A 305 -15.85 -0.04 14.12
CA THR A 305 -16.39 1.12 14.84
C THR A 305 -17.88 1.34 14.61
N ILE A 306 -18.39 1.03 13.42
CA ILE A 306 -19.80 1.27 13.05
C ILE A 306 -20.63 0.00 13.17
N MET A 307 -20.12 -1.13 12.64
CA MET A 307 -20.84 -2.41 12.65
C MET A 307 -20.59 -3.23 13.91
N GLY A 308 -19.67 -2.80 14.80
CA GLY A 308 -19.38 -3.48 16.07
C GLY A 308 -18.71 -4.85 15.93
N TYR A 309 -18.04 -5.12 14.79
CA TYR A 309 -17.35 -6.39 14.59
C TYR A 309 -16.11 -6.47 15.48
N SER A 310 -15.79 -7.68 15.97
CA SER A 310 -14.48 -7.94 16.57
C SER A 310 -13.36 -7.76 15.53
N ALA A 311 -12.11 -7.57 15.97
CA ALA A 311 -10.97 -7.49 15.07
C ALA A 311 -10.85 -8.73 14.17
N LEU A 312 -11.12 -9.92 14.74
CA LEU A 312 -11.13 -11.18 14.00
C LEU A 312 -12.25 -11.22 12.96
N ASP A 313 -13.50 -10.88 13.35
CA ASP A 313 -14.64 -10.86 12.43
C ASP A 313 -14.43 -9.84 11.29
N SER A 314 -13.86 -8.68 11.59
CA SER A 314 -13.49 -7.68 10.61
C SER A 314 -12.46 -8.22 9.61
N GLY A 315 -11.41 -8.89 10.10
CA GLY A 315 -10.41 -9.54 9.26
C GLY A 315 -11.02 -10.62 8.36
N LEU A 316 -11.89 -11.46 8.91
CA LEU A 316 -12.60 -12.49 8.15
C LEU A 316 -13.56 -11.88 7.10
N ALA A 317 -14.22 -10.77 7.42
CA ALA A 317 -15.10 -10.07 6.47
C ALA A 317 -14.34 -9.44 5.31
N VAL A 318 -13.08 -9.04 5.51
CA VAL A 318 -12.21 -8.47 4.47
C VAL A 318 -11.49 -9.56 3.65
N SER A 319 -11.32 -10.76 4.20
CA SER A 319 -10.58 -11.87 3.56
C SER A 319 -11.11 -12.28 2.17
N PRO A 320 -12.43 -12.16 1.82
CA PRO A 320 -12.93 -12.45 0.47
C PRO A 320 -12.31 -11.60 -0.64
N ARG A 321 -11.65 -10.47 -0.29
CA ARG A 321 -10.81 -9.70 -1.22
C ARG A 321 -9.75 -10.58 -1.88
N GLY A 322 -9.15 -11.52 -1.11
CA GLY A 322 -8.19 -12.48 -1.63
C GLY A 322 -8.78 -13.37 -2.71
N ILE A 323 -10.01 -13.85 -2.53
CA ILE A 323 -10.71 -14.67 -3.54
C ILE A 323 -10.90 -13.88 -4.83
N GLY A 324 -11.41 -12.65 -4.73
CA GLY A 324 -11.52 -11.74 -5.88
C GLY A 324 -10.19 -11.53 -6.60
N SER A 325 -9.11 -11.33 -5.83
CA SER A 325 -7.77 -11.12 -6.37
C SER A 325 -7.24 -12.34 -7.13
N VAL A 326 -7.44 -13.55 -6.61
CA VAL A 326 -7.06 -14.80 -7.30
C VAL A 326 -7.82 -14.94 -8.62
N ILE A 327 -9.12 -14.70 -8.63
CA ILE A 327 -9.94 -14.72 -9.86
C ILE A 327 -9.41 -13.68 -10.85
N GLY A 328 -9.14 -12.44 -10.40
CA GLY A 328 -8.59 -11.38 -11.24
C GLY A 328 -7.25 -11.75 -11.86
N ILE A 329 -6.33 -12.36 -11.11
CA ILE A 329 -5.03 -12.82 -11.59
C ILE A 329 -5.17 -13.91 -12.66
N LEU A 330 -6.05 -14.89 -12.44
CA LEU A 330 -6.30 -15.96 -13.40
C LEU A 330 -6.90 -15.44 -14.71
N VAL A 331 -7.83 -14.51 -14.60
CA VAL A 331 -8.47 -13.86 -15.76
C VAL A 331 -7.45 -13.03 -16.54
N ILE A 332 -6.69 -12.15 -15.84
CA ILE A 332 -5.76 -11.25 -16.51
C ILE A 332 -4.58 -12.00 -17.13
N GLY A 333 -4.10 -13.07 -16.48
CA GLY A 333 -3.00 -13.91 -17.01
C GLY A 333 -3.32 -14.53 -18.37
N ARG A 334 -4.62 -14.76 -18.67
CA ARG A 334 -5.07 -15.24 -19.99
C ARG A 334 -5.38 -14.09 -20.96
N LEU A 335 -5.98 -13.01 -20.46
CA LEU A 335 -6.48 -11.92 -21.29
C LEU A 335 -5.40 -10.94 -21.78
N THR A 336 -4.30 -10.77 -21.06
CA THR A 336 -3.20 -9.86 -21.44
C THR A 336 -2.60 -10.13 -22.81
N ASN A 337 -2.67 -11.36 -23.31
CA ASN A 337 -2.19 -11.73 -24.64
C ASN A 337 -3.27 -11.64 -25.74
N LEU A 338 -4.55 -11.53 -25.36
CA LEU A 338 -5.70 -11.56 -26.27
C LEU A 338 -6.31 -10.17 -26.48
N ILE A 339 -6.29 -9.34 -25.45
CA ILE A 339 -6.99 -8.05 -25.42
C ILE A 339 -5.97 -6.94 -25.18
N ASP A 340 -6.22 -5.78 -25.78
CA ASP A 340 -5.43 -4.56 -25.54
C ASP A 340 -5.46 -4.18 -24.05
N ASN A 341 -4.29 -3.95 -23.46
CA ASN A 341 -4.14 -3.58 -22.05
C ASN A 341 -4.97 -2.35 -21.64
N ARG A 342 -5.29 -1.45 -22.57
CA ARG A 342 -6.16 -0.29 -22.28
C ARG A 342 -7.56 -0.73 -21.87
N PHE A 343 -8.17 -1.63 -22.64
CA PHE A 343 -9.51 -2.14 -22.31
C PHE A 343 -9.51 -2.89 -20.98
N LEU A 344 -8.45 -3.64 -20.71
CA LEU A 344 -8.28 -4.34 -19.43
C LEU A 344 -8.15 -3.36 -18.26
N MET A 345 -7.38 -2.29 -18.42
CA MET A 345 -7.25 -1.25 -17.41
C MET A 345 -8.54 -0.46 -17.20
N ILE A 346 -9.25 -0.10 -18.28
CA ILE A 346 -10.54 0.61 -18.17
C ILE A 346 -11.59 -0.25 -17.49
N SER A 347 -11.73 -1.52 -17.86
CA SER A 347 -12.66 -2.44 -17.20
C SER A 347 -12.35 -2.66 -15.73
N ALA A 348 -11.05 -2.73 -15.39
CA ALA A 348 -10.60 -2.82 -14.00
C ALA A 348 -10.90 -1.54 -13.20
N LEU A 349 -10.66 -0.36 -13.78
CA LEU A 349 -11.01 0.92 -13.14
C LEU A 349 -12.51 1.05 -12.94
N LEU A 350 -13.33 0.66 -13.93
CA LEU A 350 -14.80 0.65 -13.78
C LEU A 350 -15.25 -0.32 -12.67
N ALA A 351 -14.68 -1.52 -12.61
CA ALA A 351 -14.99 -2.48 -11.55
C ALA A 351 -14.54 -1.96 -10.16
N LEU A 352 -13.39 -1.29 -10.06
CA LEU A 352 -12.90 -0.69 -8.82
C LEU A 352 -13.81 0.48 -8.38
N ALA A 353 -14.21 1.35 -9.30
CA ALA A 353 -15.15 2.43 -9.03
C ALA A 353 -16.52 1.88 -8.59
N TYR A 354 -17.03 0.84 -9.25
CA TYR A 354 -18.27 0.19 -8.90
C TYR A 354 -18.21 -0.46 -7.51
N SER A 355 -17.12 -1.14 -7.17
CA SER A 355 -16.89 -1.67 -5.82
C SER A 355 -16.94 -0.56 -4.77
N SER A 356 -16.22 0.55 -5.00
CA SER A 356 -16.21 1.69 -4.07
C SER A 356 -17.59 2.36 -3.97
N PHE A 357 -18.33 2.43 -5.06
CA PHE A 357 -19.71 2.94 -5.09
C PHE A 357 -20.66 2.04 -4.29
N LEU A 358 -20.55 0.72 -4.40
CA LEU A 358 -21.33 -0.22 -3.59
C LEU A 358 -21.03 -0.08 -2.10
N LEU A 359 -19.74 0.06 -1.71
CA LEU A 359 -19.35 0.35 -0.32
C LEU A 359 -19.90 1.69 0.16
N GLY A 360 -20.09 2.66 -0.74
CA GLY A 360 -20.75 3.94 -0.46
C GLY A 360 -22.29 3.86 -0.36
N HIS A 361 -22.89 2.68 -0.34
CA HIS A 361 -24.32 2.44 -0.15
C HIS A 361 -24.59 1.40 0.95
N VAL A 362 -23.57 1.05 1.73
CA VAL A 362 -23.71 0.10 2.84
C VAL A 362 -24.45 0.77 3.99
N ASP A 363 -25.51 0.11 4.46
CA ASP A 363 -26.26 0.46 5.65
C ASP A 363 -25.80 -0.44 6.81
N PRO A 364 -25.70 0.04 8.07
CA PRO A 364 -25.35 -0.77 9.23
C PRO A 364 -26.29 -1.96 9.51
N GLU A 365 -27.54 -1.88 9.06
CA GLU A 365 -28.52 -2.96 9.19
C GLU A 365 -28.39 -4.04 8.11
N ILE A 366 -27.50 -3.84 7.13
CA ILE A 366 -27.29 -4.79 6.02
C ILE A 366 -26.49 -6.01 6.51
N GLY A 367 -26.94 -7.18 6.10
CA GLY A 367 -26.29 -8.46 6.44
C GLY A 367 -24.85 -8.58 5.89
N LYS A 368 -24.05 -9.43 6.51
CA LYS A 368 -22.63 -9.69 6.18
C LYS A 368 -22.38 -9.90 4.66
N PHE A 369 -23.31 -10.50 3.96
CA PHE A 369 -23.17 -10.82 2.53
C PHE A 369 -23.13 -9.57 1.64
N SER A 370 -23.84 -8.51 2.01
CA SER A 370 -23.87 -7.25 1.22
C SER A 370 -22.54 -6.48 1.25
N VAL A 371 -21.71 -6.68 2.30
CA VAL A 371 -20.36 -6.13 2.37
C VAL A 371 -19.36 -7.02 1.62
N THR A 372 -19.58 -8.33 1.61
CA THR A 372 -18.66 -9.31 1.00
C THR A 372 -18.53 -9.15 -0.52
N TRP A 373 -19.64 -8.92 -1.23
CA TRP A 373 -19.64 -8.77 -2.68
C TRP A 373 -18.77 -7.60 -3.18
N PRO A 374 -18.95 -6.37 -2.67
CA PRO A 374 -18.08 -5.25 -3.03
C PRO A 374 -16.59 -5.53 -2.78
N ILE A 375 -16.27 -6.24 -1.71
CA ILE A 375 -14.90 -6.59 -1.33
C ILE A 375 -14.28 -7.58 -2.34
N ILE A 376 -15.04 -8.58 -2.79
CA ILE A 376 -14.60 -9.52 -3.84
C ILE A 376 -14.33 -8.75 -5.14
N ILE A 377 -15.24 -7.86 -5.54
CA ILE A 377 -15.07 -7.02 -6.75
C ILE A 377 -13.85 -6.11 -6.60
N ASN A 378 -13.59 -5.56 -5.41
CA ASN A 378 -12.41 -4.74 -5.15
C ASN A 378 -11.11 -5.51 -5.36
N GLY A 379 -11.02 -6.73 -4.83
CA GLY A 379 -9.86 -7.60 -5.01
C GLY A 379 -9.65 -7.97 -6.48
N PHE A 380 -10.72 -8.37 -7.17
CA PHE A 380 -10.70 -8.66 -8.60
C PHE A 380 -10.19 -7.47 -9.42
N ALA A 381 -10.78 -6.30 -9.22
CA ALA A 381 -10.46 -5.08 -9.94
C ALA A 381 -9.00 -4.64 -9.70
N THR A 382 -8.55 -4.70 -8.44
CA THR A 382 -7.17 -4.33 -8.07
C THR A 382 -6.15 -5.19 -8.80
N SER A 383 -6.34 -6.51 -8.80
CA SER A 383 -5.43 -7.45 -9.48
C SER A 383 -5.47 -7.28 -10.99
N MET A 384 -6.67 -7.11 -11.54
CA MET A 384 -6.87 -6.89 -12.98
C MET A 384 -6.26 -5.56 -13.47
N LEU A 385 -6.15 -4.54 -12.60
CA LEU A 385 -5.54 -3.26 -12.91
C LEU A 385 -4.01 -3.27 -12.78
N PHE A 386 -3.50 -3.85 -11.69
CA PHE A 386 -2.09 -3.72 -11.30
C PHE A 386 -1.14 -4.33 -12.34
N ILE A 387 -1.48 -5.48 -12.90
CA ILE A 387 -0.64 -6.22 -13.84
C ILE A 387 -0.46 -5.47 -15.18
N PRO A 388 -1.52 -5.10 -15.92
CA PRO A 388 -1.36 -4.39 -17.18
C PRO A 388 -0.82 -2.98 -16.98
N LEU A 389 -1.13 -2.31 -15.86
CA LEU A 389 -0.61 -0.99 -15.55
C LEU A 389 0.92 -1.03 -15.37
N THR A 390 1.43 -1.96 -14.53
CA THR A 390 2.87 -2.11 -14.31
C THR A 390 3.60 -2.50 -15.58
N THR A 391 3.10 -3.51 -16.30
CA THR A 391 3.75 -4.00 -17.54
C THR A 391 3.75 -2.96 -18.65
N THR A 392 2.70 -2.14 -18.76
CA THR A 392 2.62 -1.06 -19.76
C THR A 392 3.49 0.14 -19.38
N ALA A 393 3.53 0.50 -18.09
CA ALA A 393 4.35 1.61 -17.60
C ALA A 393 5.84 1.39 -17.88
N VAL A 394 6.35 0.18 -17.63
CA VAL A 394 7.78 -0.12 -17.76
C VAL A 394 8.13 -0.85 -19.06
N GLY A 395 7.16 -1.40 -19.78
CA GLY A 395 7.38 -2.30 -20.92
C GLY A 395 8.07 -1.68 -22.15
N THR A 396 8.08 -0.35 -22.25
CA THR A 396 8.76 0.40 -23.31
C THR A 396 10.19 0.83 -22.95
N LEU A 397 10.63 0.51 -21.75
CA LEU A 397 11.94 0.88 -21.24
C LEU A 397 12.99 -0.19 -21.53
N ARG A 398 14.25 0.24 -21.60
CA ARG A 398 15.38 -0.67 -21.72
C ARG A 398 15.62 -1.40 -20.39
N ASN A 399 16.16 -2.60 -20.46
CA ASN A 399 16.42 -3.43 -19.28
C ASN A 399 17.32 -2.75 -18.24
N ASP A 400 18.32 -1.94 -18.68
CA ASP A 400 19.21 -1.18 -17.80
C ASP A 400 18.48 -0.10 -16.99
N GLN A 401 17.32 0.36 -17.45
CA GLN A 401 16.49 1.39 -16.80
C GLN A 401 15.40 0.79 -15.89
N MET A 402 15.15 -0.51 -15.95
CA MET A 402 14.05 -1.17 -15.22
C MET A 402 14.12 -0.94 -13.72
N GLY A 403 15.31 -1.07 -13.10
CA GLY A 403 15.49 -0.88 -11.67
C GLY A 403 15.11 0.52 -11.19
N ASN A 404 15.51 1.55 -11.95
CA ASN A 404 15.16 2.93 -11.61
C ASN A 404 13.67 3.22 -11.84
N ALA A 405 13.11 2.70 -12.92
CA ALA A 405 11.70 2.88 -13.25
C ALA A 405 10.77 2.21 -12.22
N THR A 406 11.09 0.97 -11.80
CA THR A 406 10.32 0.27 -10.78
C THR A 406 10.43 0.93 -9.41
N SER A 407 11.60 1.51 -9.07
CA SER A 407 11.77 2.28 -7.84
C SER A 407 10.87 3.52 -7.83
N ILE A 408 10.88 4.33 -8.90
CA ILE A 408 10.01 5.50 -9.02
C ILE A 408 8.52 5.10 -8.98
N TYR A 409 8.14 4.06 -9.71
CA TYR A 409 6.78 3.56 -9.78
C TYR A 409 6.25 3.12 -8.40
N ASN A 410 7.04 2.34 -7.65
CA ASN A 410 6.67 1.89 -6.32
C ASN A 410 6.70 3.04 -5.28
N LEU A 411 7.65 3.98 -5.39
CA LEU A 411 7.67 5.18 -4.57
C LEU A 411 6.36 5.95 -4.70
N MET A 412 5.92 6.21 -5.94
CA MET A 412 4.68 6.96 -6.18
C MET A 412 3.44 6.22 -5.69
N ARG A 413 3.43 4.88 -5.78
CA ARG A 413 2.38 4.07 -5.16
C ARG A 413 2.35 4.24 -3.64
N ASN A 414 3.51 4.19 -2.97
CA ASN A 414 3.61 4.30 -1.51
C ASN A 414 3.26 5.71 -1.03
N ILE A 415 3.75 6.76 -1.70
CA ILE A 415 3.38 8.15 -1.40
C ILE A 415 1.87 8.35 -1.60
N GLY A 416 1.31 7.83 -2.72
CA GLY A 416 -0.12 7.83 -2.96
C GLY A 416 -0.89 7.14 -1.83
N GLY A 417 -0.38 6.00 -1.35
CA GLY A 417 -0.96 5.28 -0.22
C GLY A 417 -0.97 6.08 1.08
N ALA A 418 0.16 6.66 1.46
CA ALA A 418 0.28 7.50 2.65
C ALA A 418 -0.66 8.73 2.56
N PHE A 419 -0.66 9.39 1.40
CA PHE A 419 -1.54 10.53 1.14
C PHE A 419 -3.02 10.10 1.19
N GLY A 420 -3.34 8.93 0.64
CA GLY A 420 -4.69 8.37 0.64
C GLY A 420 -5.22 8.12 2.05
N ILE A 421 -4.45 7.44 2.90
CA ILE A 421 -4.83 7.18 4.30
C ILE A 421 -5.02 8.51 5.03
N SER A 422 -4.05 9.41 4.93
CA SER A 422 -4.06 10.69 5.64
C SER A 422 -5.25 11.58 5.25
N VAL A 423 -5.49 11.76 3.94
CA VAL A 423 -6.60 12.58 3.46
C VAL A 423 -7.95 11.97 3.82
N THR A 424 -8.10 10.64 3.68
CA THR A 424 -9.38 10.00 3.97
C THR A 424 -9.70 9.96 5.46
N THR A 425 -8.71 9.81 6.35
CA THR A 425 -8.93 9.93 7.80
C THR A 425 -9.30 11.36 8.20
N ALA A 426 -8.65 12.36 7.61
CA ALA A 426 -9.00 13.76 7.82
C ALA A 426 -10.42 14.09 7.35
N LEU A 427 -10.79 13.61 6.16
CA LEU A 427 -12.14 13.78 5.61
C LEU A 427 -13.17 13.02 6.45
N LEU A 428 -12.85 11.82 6.94
CA LEU A 428 -13.71 11.04 7.81
C LEU A 428 -14.06 11.82 9.09
N SER A 429 -13.05 12.38 9.75
CA SER A 429 -13.23 13.18 10.97
C SER A 429 -14.06 14.44 10.70
N ARG A 430 -13.73 15.22 9.67
CA ARG A 430 -14.46 16.44 9.30
C ARG A 430 -15.90 16.17 8.90
N GLU A 431 -16.12 15.17 8.07
CA GLU A 431 -17.45 14.82 7.59
C GLU A 431 -18.32 14.22 8.71
N SER A 432 -17.71 13.46 9.63
CA SER A 432 -18.40 12.99 10.83
C SER A 432 -18.86 14.15 11.72
N GLN A 433 -18.00 15.16 11.95
CA GLN A 433 -18.35 16.35 12.70
C GLN A 433 -19.44 17.20 12.00
N SER A 434 -19.31 17.37 10.69
CA SER A 434 -20.30 18.09 9.87
C SER A 434 -21.66 17.42 9.92
N SER A 435 -21.69 16.09 9.71
CA SER A 435 -22.91 15.30 9.78
C SER A 435 -23.51 15.28 11.17
N GLN A 436 -22.66 15.20 12.22
CA GLN A 436 -23.11 15.28 13.59
C GLN A 436 -23.79 16.63 13.88
N ASN A 437 -23.19 17.75 13.48
CA ASN A 437 -23.77 19.08 13.64
C ASN A 437 -25.11 19.21 12.91
N MET A 438 -25.22 18.67 11.70
CA MET A 438 -26.45 18.64 10.93
C MET A 438 -27.55 17.83 11.65
N LEU A 439 -27.22 16.63 12.13
CA LEU A 439 -28.18 15.77 12.85
C LEU A 439 -28.62 16.38 14.20
N VAL A 440 -27.68 17.00 14.95
CA VAL A 440 -27.98 17.66 16.21
C VAL A 440 -28.98 18.82 16.03
N SER A 441 -28.93 19.54 14.91
CA SER A 441 -29.89 20.62 14.64
C SER A 441 -31.35 20.12 14.59
N HIS A 442 -31.58 18.83 14.34
CA HIS A 442 -32.90 18.21 14.33
C HIS A 442 -33.30 17.59 15.67
N THR A 443 -32.42 17.58 16.70
CA THR A 443 -32.68 17.02 18.03
C THR A 443 -33.06 18.10 19.04
N THR A 444 -33.92 19.04 18.63
CA THR A 444 -34.40 20.11 19.47
C THR A 444 -35.71 19.72 20.16
N GLN A 445 -35.98 20.32 21.34
CA GLN A 445 -37.25 20.13 22.06
C GLN A 445 -38.48 20.58 21.27
N LEU A 446 -38.29 21.40 20.25
CA LEU A 446 -39.35 21.84 19.33
C LEU A 446 -39.72 20.75 18.28
N ASN A 447 -38.89 19.72 18.11
CA ASN A 447 -39.18 18.66 17.16
C ASN A 447 -40.07 17.57 17.81
N PRO A 448 -41.30 17.38 17.34
CA PRO A 448 -42.23 16.43 17.94
C PRO A 448 -41.74 14.96 17.77
N VAL A 449 -41.06 14.64 16.68
CA VAL A 449 -40.51 13.29 16.43
C VAL A 449 -39.43 12.95 17.47
N PHE A 450 -38.56 13.94 17.76
CA PHE A 450 -37.52 13.80 18.78
C PHE A 450 -38.14 13.54 20.16
N ASN A 451 -39.13 14.38 20.57
CA ASN A 451 -39.79 14.25 21.86
C ASN A 451 -40.51 12.89 21.99
N THR A 452 -41.21 12.46 20.94
CA THR A 452 -41.86 11.13 20.92
C THR A 452 -40.84 10.01 21.12
N ARG A 453 -39.68 10.08 20.45
CA ARG A 453 -38.60 9.10 20.60
C ARG A 453 -38.01 9.12 22.01
N VAL A 454 -37.74 10.31 22.58
CA VAL A 454 -37.24 10.45 23.95
C VAL A 454 -38.23 9.82 24.94
N ASN A 455 -39.52 10.19 24.85
CA ASN A 455 -40.56 9.70 25.76
C ASN A 455 -40.72 8.16 25.67
N HIS A 456 -40.67 7.59 24.46
CA HIS A 456 -40.75 6.16 24.26
C HIS A 456 -39.56 5.42 24.91
N LEU A 457 -38.33 5.90 24.68
CA LEU A 457 -37.12 5.30 25.28
C LEU A 457 -37.11 5.49 26.81
N GLN A 458 -37.50 6.69 27.29
CA GLN A 458 -37.62 6.93 28.73
C GLN A 458 -38.63 5.97 29.37
N GLY A 459 -39.77 5.71 28.72
CA GLY A 459 -40.75 4.73 29.19
C GLY A 459 -40.18 3.32 29.29
N MET A 460 -39.36 2.92 28.31
CA MET A 460 -38.68 1.62 28.34
C MET A 460 -37.67 1.50 29.49
N PHE A 461 -36.84 2.54 29.72
CA PHE A 461 -35.86 2.52 30.80
C PHE A 461 -36.47 2.71 32.19
N ALA A 462 -37.61 3.43 32.31
CA ALA A 462 -38.31 3.65 33.58
C ALA A 462 -38.81 2.35 34.23
N THR A 463 -38.88 1.24 33.51
CA THR A 463 -39.18 -0.08 34.04
C THR A 463 -38.06 -0.66 34.92
N HIS A 464 -36.81 -0.14 34.75
CA HIS A 464 -35.62 -0.72 35.42
C HIS A 464 -34.78 0.37 36.13
N ALA A 465 -35.11 1.66 36.00
CA ALA A 465 -34.34 2.76 36.57
C ALA A 465 -35.24 3.92 37.06
N PRO A 466 -34.78 4.72 38.03
CA PRO A 466 -35.49 5.95 38.43
C PRO A 466 -35.68 6.91 37.24
N ALA A 467 -36.74 7.71 37.27
CA ALA A 467 -37.15 8.57 36.15
C ALA A 467 -36.02 9.51 35.61
N VAL A 468 -35.18 10.05 36.49
CA VAL A 468 -34.03 10.88 36.09
C VAL A 468 -32.98 10.06 35.34
N THR A 469 -32.65 8.90 35.86
CA THR A 469 -31.68 7.97 35.22
C THR A 469 -32.21 7.44 33.88
N ALA A 470 -33.51 7.08 33.82
CA ALA A 470 -34.18 6.67 32.59
C ALA A 470 -34.13 7.75 31.51
N HIS A 471 -34.32 9.01 31.89
CA HIS A 471 -34.21 10.14 30.97
C HIS A 471 -32.77 10.28 30.43
N GLN A 472 -31.76 10.24 31.32
CA GLN A 472 -30.35 10.31 30.91
C GLN A 472 -29.96 9.13 29.98
N GLN A 473 -30.43 7.91 30.27
CA GLN A 473 -30.22 6.75 29.43
C GLN A 473 -30.85 6.88 28.03
N ALA A 474 -32.08 7.46 27.98
CA ALA A 474 -32.73 7.74 26.70
C ALA A 474 -31.95 8.73 25.84
N PHE A 475 -31.45 9.82 26.43
CA PHE A 475 -30.58 10.76 25.72
C PHE A 475 -29.25 10.16 25.30
N ALA A 476 -28.60 9.36 26.16
CA ALA A 476 -27.36 8.69 25.85
C ALA A 476 -27.52 7.74 24.64
N LEU A 477 -28.61 7.00 24.58
CA LEU A 477 -28.89 6.09 23.46
C LEU A 477 -29.16 6.85 22.14
N ILE A 478 -29.92 7.97 22.23
CA ILE A 478 -30.17 8.83 21.07
C ILE A 478 -28.84 9.45 20.58
N TYR A 479 -28.02 9.97 21.52
CA TYR A 479 -26.71 10.52 21.18
C TYR A 479 -25.80 9.47 20.52
N GLN A 480 -25.75 8.26 21.07
CA GLN A 480 -24.97 7.16 20.49
C GLN A 480 -25.45 6.81 19.07
N SER A 481 -26.77 6.73 18.85
CA SER A 481 -27.32 6.48 17.51
C SER A 481 -27.03 7.61 16.53
N LEU A 482 -27.03 8.86 16.99
CA LEU A 482 -26.68 10.03 16.19
C LEU A 482 -25.21 10.02 15.77
N VAL A 483 -24.29 9.74 16.71
CA VAL A 483 -22.86 9.64 16.42
C VAL A 483 -22.59 8.48 15.45
N GLN A 484 -23.24 7.34 15.64
CA GLN A 484 -23.14 6.20 14.73
C GLN A 484 -23.61 6.58 13.31
N GLN A 485 -24.76 7.23 13.20
CA GLN A 485 -25.30 7.66 11.90
C GLN A 485 -24.41 8.70 11.21
N ALA A 486 -23.88 9.67 11.96
CA ALA A 486 -22.90 10.64 11.45
C ALA A 486 -21.64 9.94 10.93
N GLY A 487 -21.16 8.92 11.65
CA GLY A 487 -20.05 8.08 11.21
C GLY A 487 -20.36 7.35 9.90
N VAL A 488 -21.53 6.71 9.78
CA VAL A 488 -21.96 6.05 8.52
C VAL A 488 -21.91 7.03 7.36
N MET A 489 -22.49 8.24 7.51
CA MET A 489 -22.49 9.25 6.45
C MET A 489 -21.08 9.64 6.03
N ALA A 490 -20.15 9.77 6.97
CA ALA A 490 -18.77 10.10 6.71
C ALA A 490 -18.02 8.97 5.95
N TYR A 491 -18.25 7.71 6.29
CA TYR A 491 -17.69 6.57 5.54
C TYR A 491 -18.26 6.48 4.12
N VAL A 492 -19.57 6.62 3.97
CA VAL A 492 -20.28 6.65 2.68
C VAL A 492 -19.71 7.74 1.77
N PHE A 493 -19.51 8.95 2.29
CA PHE A 493 -18.89 10.06 1.57
C PHE A 493 -17.49 9.68 1.06
N ASN A 494 -16.63 9.13 1.94
CA ASN A 494 -15.28 8.73 1.56
C ASN A 494 -15.27 7.65 0.48
N PHE A 495 -16.10 6.61 0.58
CA PHE A 495 -16.17 5.57 -0.46
C PHE A 495 -16.68 6.11 -1.80
N ARG A 496 -17.65 7.03 -1.81
CA ARG A 496 -18.11 7.72 -3.02
C ARG A 496 -17.02 8.59 -3.64
N LEU A 497 -16.28 9.32 -2.81
CA LEU A 497 -15.13 10.12 -3.27
C LEU A 497 -14.08 9.24 -3.96
N MET A 498 -13.77 8.08 -3.39
CA MET A 498 -12.84 7.12 -4.01
C MET A 498 -13.36 6.61 -5.37
N ALA A 499 -14.67 6.33 -5.49
CA ALA A 499 -15.26 5.94 -6.76
C ALA A 499 -15.06 7.02 -7.83
N VAL A 500 -15.28 8.29 -7.48
CA VAL A 500 -15.06 9.43 -8.39
C VAL A 500 -13.59 9.56 -8.77
N LEU A 501 -12.66 9.45 -7.82
CA LEU A 501 -11.21 9.52 -8.09
C LEU A 501 -10.77 8.44 -9.08
N VAL A 502 -11.27 7.22 -8.93
CA VAL A 502 -10.98 6.12 -9.85
C VAL A 502 -11.52 6.40 -11.25
N LEU A 503 -12.73 6.93 -11.37
CA LEU A 503 -13.32 7.30 -12.68
C LEU A 503 -12.49 8.39 -13.36
N CYS A 504 -11.95 9.35 -12.61
CA CYS A 504 -11.05 10.38 -13.14
C CYS A 504 -9.73 9.82 -13.70
N CYS A 505 -9.36 8.56 -13.38
CA CYS A 505 -8.19 7.91 -13.98
C CYS A 505 -8.43 7.42 -15.41
N ILE A 506 -9.68 7.17 -15.81
CA ILE A 506 -10.00 6.55 -17.11
C ILE A 506 -9.46 7.37 -18.30
N PRO A 507 -9.60 8.71 -18.38
CA PRO A 507 -9.05 9.50 -19.47
C PRO A 507 -7.52 9.34 -19.61
N PHE A 508 -6.79 9.17 -18.51
CA PHE A 508 -5.33 9.03 -18.55
C PHE A 508 -4.89 7.73 -19.22
N VAL A 509 -5.70 6.66 -19.16
CA VAL A 509 -5.40 5.38 -19.82
C VAL A 509 -5.28 5.53 -21.34
N PHE A 510 -6.06 6.40 -21.95
CA PHE A 510 -5.99 6.65 -23.41
C PHE A 510 -4.67 7.28 -23.84
N PHE A 511 -3.97 7.94 -22.94
CA PHE A 511 -2.66 8.53 -23.24
C PHE A 511 -1.51 7.53 -23.21
N LEU A 512 -1.69 6.30 -22.71
CA LEU A 512 -0.66 5.25 -22.75
C LEU A 512 -0.43 4.78 -24.19
N LYS A 513 0.82 4.61 -24.59
CA LYS A 513 1.20 4.00 -25.86
C LYS A 513 1.40 2.50 -25.64
N ILE A 514 0.62 1.68 -26.31
CA ILE A 514 0.82 0.23 -26.26
C ILE A 514 1.77 -0.13 -27.39
N PRO A 515 2.83 -0.91 -27.10
CA PRO A 515 3.65 -1.50 -28.14
C PRO A 515 2.74 -2.36 -29.01
N SER A 516 2.68 -2.06 -30.31
CA SER A 516 1.90 -2.86 -31.27
C SER A 516 2.59 -4.20 -31.47
N HIS A 517 2.41 -5.13 -30.54
CA HIS A 517 2.69 -6.55 -30.77
C HIS A 517 1.48 -7.19 -31.48
N ARG A 518 1.19 -6.70 -32.68
CA ARG A 518 0.53 -7.56 -33.67
C ARG A 518 1.57 -8.62 -34.06
N ILE A 519 1.38 -9.82 -33.55
CA ILE A 519 1.99 -11.01 -34.13
C ILE A 519 1.62 -10.98 -35.62
N LYS A 520 2.57 -10.59 -36.48
CA LYS A 520 2.43 -10.89 -37.89
C LYS A 520 2.35 -12.41 -37.97
N PRO A 521 1.28 -12.98 -38.56
CA PRO A 521 1.28 -14.40 -38.83
C PRO A 521 2.52 -14.67 -39.70
N VAL A 522 3.41 -15.53 -39.25
CA VAL A 522 4.48 -16.06 -40.05
C VAL A 522 3.79 -16.87 -41.14
N ASN A 523 3.69 -16.30 -42.34
CA ASN A 523 3.35 -17.07 -43.51
C ASN A 523 4.44 -18.12 -43.69
N VAL A 524 4.16 -19.33 -43.28
CA VAL A 524 4.94 -20.53 -43.65
C VAL A 524 4.58 -20.83 -45.10
N HIS A 525 5.45 -20.44 -46.02
CA HIS A 525 5.51 -20.98 -47.38
C HIS A 525 6.43 -22.19 -47.41
#